data_7156aef060d737969e3ff75496d17e75
#
_entry.id   7156aef060d737969e3ff75496d17e75
#
_cell.length_a   1.000
_cell.length_b   1.000
_cell.length_c   1.000
_cell.angle_alpha   90.00
_cell.angle_beta   90.00
_cell.angle_gamma   90.00
#
_symmetry.space_group_name_H-M   'P 1'
#
loop_
_entity.id
_entity.type
_entity.pdbx_description
1 polymer ?
#
loop_
_entity_poly.entity_id
_entity_poly.type
_entity_poly.pdbx_seq_one_letter_code
_entity_poly.pdbx_strand_id
1 'polypeptide(L)'
;MEIFEKIWKGEPVEQCHYIEPEISYTESCGCPFLIPVDYRAVARRNIIENEKRRLFEEKRVGLESRLSSARDFEEIFRDAGEYFKQLECDGITLVVYSDDAVKSGEYENFDSYWERKENEPNNDVWMFTPFHYRDRSIGFSILKNGKFLYDNPYFYDIQSLLNRVIWEMYQRRCYIEANRKLDFLYKRDALTGTYNRMAYFELAETISRNCRILNHDCVVAFFDCDNFKTINDEQGHDKGDEILRKIGAILSDTCSRKGGAFRFGGDEFVVLYPLEDDETTEKIINRVNNRFDDEGIQVSIGTCIMAADTSNKQKSLQDYLNMADQAMHENKRKKRMLHGSV
;
A
#
# COMPACT_ATOMS: atom_id res chain seq x y z
N MET A 1 0.85 -10.45 37.34
CA MET A 1 0.89 -11.72 36.58
C MET A 1 -0.43 -12.46 36.68
N GLU A 2 -0.90 -12.88 37.85
CA GLU A 2 -2.19 -13.59 38.01
C GLU A 2 -3.40 -12.90 37.36
N ILE A 3 -3.46 -11.57 37.38
CA ILE A 3 -4.58 -10.81 36.79
C ILE A 3 -4.59 -10.99 35.27
N PHE A 4 -3.44 -10.89 34.62
CA PHE A 4 -3.31 -11.07 33.18
C PHE A 4 -3.57 -12.51 32.76
N GLU A 5 -3.15 -13.49 33.56
CA GLU A 5 -3.49 -14.89 33.32
C GLU A 5 -5.01 -15.17 33.40
N LYS A 6 -5.71 -14.52 34.32
CA LYS A 6 -7.18 -14.61 34.45
C LYS A 6 -7.89 -13.97 33.27
N ILE A 7 -7.47 -12.77 32.88
CA ILE A 7 -8.01 -12.10 31.69
C ILE A 7 -7.83 -12.98 30.44
N TRP A 8 -6.66 -13.59 30.33
CA TRP A 8 -6.33 -14.43 29.18
C TRP A 8 -7.13 -15.75 29.12
N LYS A 9 -7.45 -16.30 30.29
CA LYS A 9 -8.31 -17.49 30.39
C LYS A 9 -9.80 -17.17 30.31
N GLY A 10 -10.17 -15.88 30.11
CA GLY A 10 -11.56 -15.44 30.13
C GLY A 10 -12.23 -15.54 31.51
N GLU A 11 -11.44 -15.64 32.57
CA GLU A 11 -11.91 -15.67 33.93
C GLU A 11 -12.31 -14.27 34.41
N PRO A 12 -13.33 -14.13 35.23
CA PRO A 12 -13.74 -12.84 35.77
C PRO A 12 -12.63 -12.25 36.65
N VAL A 13 -12.26 -11.01 36.39
CA VAL A 13 -11.34 -10.23 37.23
C VAL A 13 -12.06 -9.06 37.86
N GLU A 14 -11.64 -8.69 39.05
CA GLU A 14 -12.14 -7.47 39.68
C GLU A 14 -11.72 -6.24 38.87
N GLN A 15 -12.61 -5.26 38.74
CA GLN A 15 -12.35 -4.03 37.97
C GLN A 15 -11.27 -3.14 38.60
N CYS A 16 -10.97 -3.32 39.87
CA CYS A 16 -9.98 -2.53 40.61
C CYS A 16 -9.08 -3.45 41.43
N HIS A 17 -7.79 -3.37 41.22
CA HIS A 17 -6.77 -4.02 42.03
C HIS A 17 -5.97 -2.97 42.75
N TYR A 18 -5.95 -3.03 44.07
CA TYR A 18 -5.19 -2.16 44.93
C TYR A 18 -3.81 -2.78 45.16
N ILE A 19 -2.77 -2.02 44.86
CA ILE A 19 -1.39 -2.35 45.24
C ILE A 19 -1.05 -1.47 46.44
N GLU A 20 -0.75 -2.08 47.58
CA GLU A 20 -0.21 -1.32 48.70
C GLU A 20 1.20 -0.83 48.35
N PRO A 21 1.42 0.49 48.23
CA PRO A 21 2.71 1.00 47.92
C PRO A 21 3.65 0.85 49.15
N GLU A 22 4.84 0.34 48.91
CA GLU A 22 5.90 0.42 49.89
C GLU A 22 6.47 1.86 49.91
N ILE A 23 6.30 2.55 51.03
CA ILE A 23 6.71 3.94 51.16
C ILE A 23 8.20 3.97 51.51
N SER A 24 9.06 4.40 50.58
CA SER A 24 10.43 4.70 50.87
C SER A 24 10.59 6.20 51.13
N TYR A 25 11.14 6.54 52.31
CA TYR A 25 11.42 7.91 52.69
C TYR A 25 12.77 8.35 52.10
N THR A 26 12.78 9.49 51.41
CA THR A 26 14.00 10.10 50.85
C THR A 26 14.29 11.47 51.50
N GLU A 27 15.46 12.00 51.26
CA GLU A 27 15.84 13.34 51.77
C GLU A 27 14.88 14.45 51.38
N SER A 28 14.22 14.30 50.21
CA SER A 28 13.25 15.27 49.69
C SER A 28 12.00 15.42 50.57
N CYS A 29 11.69 14.47 51.43
CA CYS A 29 10.54 14.55 52.35
C CYS A 29 10.82 15.35 53.62
N GLY A 30 12.05 15.86 53.85
CA GLY A 30 12.42 16.57 55.05
C GLY A 30 12.58 15.71 56.31
N CYS A 31 12.64 14.38 56.16
CA CYS A 31 12.84 13.46 57.26
C CYS A 31 14.26 13.54 57.80
N PRO A 32 14.48 13.46 59.16
CA PRO A 32 15.81 13.49 59.72
C PRO A 32 16.63 12.27 59.31
N PHE A 33 17.87 12.50 58.94
CA PHE A 33 18.82 11.44 58.55
C PHE A 33 19.06 10.47 59.69
N LEU A 34 18.71 9.21 59.47
CA LEU A 34 19.06 8.11 60.37
C LEU A 34 20.35 7.40 59.99
N ILE A 35 20.91 7.69 58.81
CA ILE A 35 22.13 7.06 58.30
C ILE A 35 23.08 8.15 57.74
N PRO A 36 24.37 8.13 58.07
CA PRO A 36 25.34 9.07 57.50
C PRO A 36 25.43 8.89 55.96
N VAL A 37 25.19 9.98 55.25
CA VAL A 37 25.30 9.97 53.78
C VAL A 37 26.77 10.02 53.37
N ASP A 38 27.24 8.98 52.65
CA ASP A 38 28.54 9.05 52.01
C ASP A 38 28.44 9.87 50.71
N TYR A 39 28.71 11.16 50.84
CA TYR A 39 28.68 12.10 49.72
C TYR A 39 29.62 11.70 48.55
N ARG A 40 30.72 10.95 48.84
CA ARG A 40 31.62 10.43 47.80
C ARG A 40 30.97 9.28 47.02
N ALA A 41 30.23 8.42 47.70
CA ALA A 41 29.48 7.34 47.05
C ALA A 41 28.35 7.91 46.18
N VAL A 42 27.62 8.93 46.68
CA VAL A 42 26.59 9.66 45.94
C VAL A 42 27.17 10.34 44.69
N ALA A 43 28.29 11.06 44.84
CA ALA A 43 28.95 11.72 43.71
C ALA A 43 29.43 10.72 42.66
N ARG A 44 29.99 9.57 43.06
CA ARG A 44 30.40 8.50 42.13
C ARG A 44 29.19 7.91 41.39
N ARG A 45 28.09 7.66 42.10
CA ARG A 45 26.85 7.18 41.50
C ARG A 45 26.34 8.17 40.44
N ASN A 46 26.27 9.45 40.77
CA ASN A 46 25.82 10.49 39.85
C ASN A 46 26.71 10.60 38.60
N ILE A 47 28.03 10.42 38.72
CA ILE A 47 28.93 10.41 37.57
C ILE A 47 28.64 9.22 36.68
N ILE A 48 28.48 8.03 37.25
CA ILE A 48 28.17 6.80 36.49
C ILE A 48 26.82 6.93 35.82
N GLU A 49 25.80 7.44 36.50
CA GLU A 49 24.50 7.67 35.93
C GLU A 49 24.50 8.68 34.78
N ASN A 50 25.24 9.79 34.94
CA ASN A 50 25.40 10.80 33.89
C ASN A 50 26.12 10.23 32.64
N GLU A 51 27.14 9.38 32.83
CA GLU A 51 27.82 8.71 31.71
C GLU A 51 26.90 7.71 31.02
N LYS A 52 26.15 6.91 31.77
CA LYS A 52 25.14 6.02 31.21
C LYS A 52 24.10 6.82 30.44
N ARG A 53 23.66 7.95 30.99
CA ARG A 53 22.70 8.84 30.33
C ARG A 53 23.23 9.35 29.00
N ARG A 54 24.45 9.84 28.95
CA ARG A 54 25.07 10.35 27.71
C ARG A 54 25.18 9.28 26.65
N LEU A 55 25.66 8.09 27.00
CA LEU A 55 25.75 6.94 26.09
C LEU A 55 24.38 6.53 25.54
N PHE A 56 23.35 6.57 26.38
CA PHE A 56 22.00 6.28 26.00
C PHE A 56 21.46 7.29 24.98
N GLU A 57 21.65 8.60 25.26
CA GLU A 57 21.21 9.66 24.33
C GLU A 57 21.89 9.56 22.96
N GLU A 58 23.21 9.30 22.95
CA GLU A 58 23.94 9.11 21.70
C GLU A 58 23.34 7.93 20.86
N LYS A 59 23.05 6.81 21.53
CA LYS A 59 22.43 5.64 20.88
C LYS A 59 20.99 5.92 20.44
N ARG A 60 20.23 6.66 21.24
CA ARG A 60 18.85 7.05 20.92
C ARG A 60 18.79 7.90 19.65
N VAL A 61 19.65 8.90 19.52
CA VAL A 61 19.70 9.74 18.31
C VAL A 61 20.03 8.92 17.07
N GLY A 62 20.97 7.97 17.18
CA GLY A 62 21.29 7.06 16.10
C GLY A 62 20.11 6.13 15.72
N LEU A 63 19.36 5.64 16.71
CA LEU A 63 18.16 4.83 16.49
C LEU A 63 17.06 5.66 15.82
N GLU A 64 16.80 6.88 16.31
CA GLU A 64 15.78 7.77 15.76
C GLU A 64 16.02 8.05 14.27
N SER A 65 17.27 8.33 13.89
CA SER A 65 17.64 8.53 12.49
C SER A 65 17.36 7.29 11.62
N ARG A 66 17.70 6.09 12.12
CA ARG A 66 17.45 4.83 11.38
C ARG A 66 15.96 4.54 11.27
N LEU A 67 15.21 4.63 12.36
CA LEU A 67 13.78 4.40 12.38
C LEU A 67 13.01 5.38 11.48
N SER A 68 13.42 6.66 11.45
CA SER A 68 12.79 7.67 10.59
C SER A 68 13.05 7.44 9.11
N SER A 69 14.13 6.73 8.75
CA SER A 69 14.46 6.37 7.37
C SER A 69 13.95 4.98 6.96
N ALA A 70 13.37 4.23 7.88
CA ALA A 70 12.87 2.87 7.63
C ALA A 70 11.80 2.85 6.53
N ARG A 71 11.87 1.85 5.66
CA ARG A 71 10.97 1.68 4.51
C ARG A 71 9.76 0.84 4.84
N ASP A 72 9.94 -0.10 5.76
CA ASP A 72 8.93 -1.07 6.18
C ASP A 72 9.04 -1.42 7.66
N PHE A 73 8.11 -2.23 8.15
CA PHE A 73 8.10 -2.68 9.54
C PHE A 73 9.25 -3.63 9.88
N GLU A 74 9.78 -4.38 8.92
CA GLU A 74 10.90 -5.30 9.16
C GLU A 74 12.17 -4.51 9.52
N GLU A 75 12.42 -3.39 8.83
CA GLU A 75 13.53 -2.50 9.16
C GLU A 75 13.35 -1.89 10.56
N ILE A 76 12.15 -1.43 10.90
CA ILE A 76 11.83 -0.92 12.24
C ILE A 76 12.10 -1.98 13.31
N PHE A 77 11.63 -3.20 13.10
CA PHE A 77 11.77 -4.29 14.08
C PHE A 77 13.22 -4.72 14.24
N ARG A 78 13.99 -4.79 13.15
CA ARG A 78 15.42 -5.10 13.19
C ARG A 78 16.19 -4.05 13.98
N ASP A 79 16.02 -2.78 13.65
CA ASP A 79 16.77 -1.69 14.25
C ASP A 79 16.39 -1.49 15.73
N ALA A 80 15.12 -1.63 16.07
CA ALA A 80 14.67 -1.66 17.46
C ALA A 80 15.24 -2.87 18.21
N GLY A 81 15.21 -4.07 17.61
CA GLY A 81 15.75 -5.29 18.20
C GLY A 81 17.25 -5.18 18.50
N GLU A 82 18.04 -4.61 17.59
CA GLU A 82 19.47 -4.35 17.82
C GLU A 82 19.70 -3.37 18.97
N TYR A 83 18.90 -2.34 19.07
CA TYR A 83 18.96 -1.39 20.15
C TYR A 83 18.65 -2.03 21.51
N PHE A 84 17.57 -2.80 21.60
CA PHE A 84 17.15 -3.48 22.83
C PHE A 84 18.14 -4.56 23.30
N LYS A 85 18.82 -5.25 22.38
CA LYS A 85 19.93 -6.16 22.73
C LYS A 85 21.03 -5.47 23.52
N GLN A 86 21.32 -4.22 23.21
CA GLN A 86 22.34 -3.43 23.92
C GLN A 86 21.90 -2.97 25.32
N LEU A 87 20.62 -3.16 25.63
CA LEU A 87 20.02 -2.78 26.91
C LEU A 87 19.85 -3.98 27.88
N GLU A 88 20.59 -5.06 27.66
CA GLU A 88 20.57 -6.25 28.52
C GLU A 88 19.16 -6.86 28.74
N CYS A 89 18.28 -6.81 27.73
CA CYS A 89 17.04 -7.53 27.72
C CYS A 89 17.23 -8.94 27.18
N ASP A 90 16.56 -9.92 27.75
CA ASP A 90 16.56 -11.30 27.23
C ASP A 90 15.81 -11.44 25.91
N GLY A 91 14.85 -10.54 25.64
CA GLY A 91 14.13 -10.50 24.39
C GLY A 91 13.16 -9.33 24.28
N ILE A 92 12.87 -8.96 23.03
CA ILE A 92 11.80 -8.02 22.69
C ILE A 92 10.94 -8.62 21.59
N THR A 93 9.63 -8.48 21.71
CA THR A 93 8.64 -8.76 20.67
C THR A 93 7.89 -7.50 20.37
N LEU A 94 7.82 -7.15 19.09
CA LEU A 94 7.01 -6.04 18.59
C LEU A 94 5.87 -6.61 17.75
N VAL A 95 4.66 -6.22 18.06
CA VAL A 95 3.45 -6.63 17.35
C VAL A 95 2.77 -5.38 16.82
N VAL A 96 2.53 -5.35 15.52
CA VAL A 96 1.76 -4.30 14.85
C VAL A 96 0.56 -4.93 14.20
N TYR A 97 -0.62 -4.38 14.46
CA TYR A 97 -1.86 -4.90 13.91
C TYR A 97 -1.95 -4.64 12.41
N SER A 98 -2.67 -5.52 11.70
CA SER A 98 -2.98 -5.29 10.29
C SER A 98 -3.87 -4.06 10.11
N ASP A 99 -3.83 -3.45 8.94
CA ASP A 99 -4.64 -2.26 8.63
C ASP A 99 -6.14 -2.54 8.80
N ASP A 100 -6.59 -3.76 8.49
CA ASP A 100 -7.99 -4.15 8.62
C ASP A 100 -8.38 -4.34 10.09
N ALA A 101 -7.52 -4.94 10.92
CA ALA A 101 -7.76 -5.08 12.35
C ALA A 101 -7.81 -3.71 13.05
N VAL A 102 -6.96 -2.75 12.66
CA VAL A 102 -6.99 -1.39 13.19
C VAL A 102 -8.28 -0.66 12.81
N LYS A 103 -8.83 -0.92 11.61
CA LYS A 103 -10.08 -0.30 11.13
C LYS A 103 -11.32 -0.91 11.74
N SER A 104 -11.36 -2.24 11.87
CA SER A 104 -12.52 -2.97 12.40
C SER A 104 -12.58 -3.00 13.93
N GLY A 105 -11.45 -2.79 14.60
CA GLY A 105 -11.30 -3.01 16.03
C GLY A 105 -11.28 -4.50 16.43
N GLU A 106 -11.20 -5.40 15.44
CA GLU A 106 -11.11 -6.84 15.64
C GLU A 106 -9.64 -7.27 15.71
N TYR A 107 -9.26 -7.93 16.81
CA TYR A 107 -7.87 -8.30 17.12
C TYR A 107 -7.69 -9.83 17.09
N GLU A 108 -8.09 -10.48 16.01
CA GLU A 108 -8.19 -11.95 15.94
C GLU A 108 -6.88 -12.73 15.80
N ASN A 109 -5.70 -12.13 15.66
CA ASN A 109 -4.49 -12.88 15.37
C ASN A 109 -3.46 -12.95 16.51
N PHE A 110 -3.89 -13.07 17.73
CA PHE A 110 -3.00 -13.24 18.89
C PHE A 110 -2.42 -14.65 19.06
N ASP A 111 -3.01 -15.67 18.47
CA ASP A 111 -2.73 -17.08 18.80
C ASP A 111 -1.50 -17.70 18.14
N SER A 112 -0.85 -17.07 17.17
CA SER A 112 0.15 -17.76 16.34
C SER A 112 1.61 -17.62 16.80
N TYR A 113 1.92 -16.88 17.87
CA TYR A 113 3.32 -16.65 18.27
C TYR A 113 3.71 -17.10 19.68
N TRP A 114 2.88 -17.88 20.38
CA TRP A 114 3.16 -18.33 21.75
C TRP A 114 3.35 -19.84 21.82
N GLU A 115 4.59 -20.34 21.61
CA GLU A 115 4.98 -21.61 22.17
C GLU A 115 5.26 -21.44 23.67
N ARG A 116 4.34 -21.85 24.50
CA ARG A 116 4.51 -21.96 25.94
C ARG A 116 5.44 -23.14 26.22
N LYS A 117 6.67 -22.86 26.66
CA LYS A 117 7.49 -23.90 27.31
C LYS A 117 6.94 -24.14 28.70
N GLU A 118 6.13 -25.17 28.86
CA GLU A 118 5.36 -25.47 30.07
C GLU A 118 6.17 -25.95 31.26
N ASN A 119 7.50 -26.06 31.25
CA ASN A 119 8.25 -26.82 32.25
C ASN A 119 9.43 -26.10 32.91
N GLU A 120 9.50 -24.81 32.96
CA GLU A 120 10.50 -24.14 33.80
C GLU A 120 9.81 -23.23 34.85
N PRO A 121 10.21 -23.30 36.12
CA PRO A 121 9.74 -22.36 37.15
C PRO A 121 10.42 -21.02 36.87
N ASN A 122 9.84 -20.22 36.01
CA ASN A 122 10.45 -19.00 35.56
C ASN A 122 9.96 -17.83 36.42
N ASN A 123 10.90 -17.20 37.12
CA ASN A 123 10.79 -15.85 37.64
C ASN A 123 10.95 -14.80 36.51
N ASP A 124 10.53 -15.12 35.29
CA ASP A 124 10.64 -14.20 34.17
C ASP A 124 9.67 -13.03 34.33
N VAL A 125 10.19 -11.83 34.18
CA VAL A 125 9.38 -10.60 34.18
C VAL A 125 9.09 -10.19 32.74
N TRP A 126 7.82 -10.08 32.43
CA TRP A 126 7.33 -9.65 31.12
C TRP A 126 6.67 -8.29 31.25
N MET A 127 7.08 -7.34 30.39
CA MET A 127 6.51 -6.02 30.35
C MET A 127 5.79 -5.80 29.03
N PHE A 128 4.49 -5.58 29.08
CA PHE A 128 3.65 -5.22 27.95
C PHE A 128 3.52 -3.70 27.86
N THR A 129 3.76 -3.15 26.69
CA THR A 129 3.57 -1.72 26.45
C THR A 129 2.80 -1.53 25.14
N PRO A 130 1.55 -1.05 25.19
CA PRO A 130 0.76 -0.86 24.01
C PRO A 130 1.26 0.34 23.20
N PHE A 131 1.11 0.23 21.88
CA PHE A 131 1.26 1.33 20.95
C PHE A 131 -0.11 1.94 20.68
N HIS A 132 -0.24 3.21 21.00
CA HIS A 132 -1.49 3.94 20.84
C HIS A 132 -1.34 5.18 19.99
N TYR A 133 -2.37 5.44 19.21
CA TYR A 133 -2.56 6.75 18.62
C TYR A 133 -4.00 7.20 18.86
N ARG A 134 -4.16 8.27 19.66
CA ARG A 134 -5.46 8.74 20.17
C ARG A 134 -6.20 7.60 20.90
N ASP A 135 -7.36 7.22 20.38
CA ASP A 135 -8.27 6.19 20.90
C ASP A 135 -8.03 4.78 20.30
N ARG A 136 -7.03 4.64 19.41
CA ARG A 136 -6.77 3.39 18.69
C ARG A 136 -5.49 2.72 19.17
N SER A 137 -5.59 1.43 19.48
CA SER A 137 -4.42 0.58 19.63
C SER A 137 -3.92 0.16 18.25
N ILE A 138 -2.63 0.34 18.00
CA ILE A 138 -1.97 -0.02 16.73
C ILE A 138 -1.01 -1.20 16.87
N GLY A 139 -0.84 -1.69 18.09
CA GLY A 139 0.05 -2.79 18.39
C GLY A 139 0.54 -2.75 19.83
N PHE A 140 1.58 -3.49 20.13
CA PHE A 140 2.22 -3.50 21.44
C PHE A 140 3.67 -4.02 21.36
N SER A 141 4.46 -3.73 22.39
CA SER A 141 5.75 -4.35 22.62
C SER A 141 5.71 -5.23 23.86
N ILE A 142 6.49 -6.30 23.84
CA ILE A 142 6.72 -7.18 24.97
C ILE A 142 8.22 -7.25 25.21
N LEU A 143 8.64 -6.92 26.43
CA LEU A 143 10.01 -7.04 26.88
C LEU A 143 10.13 -8.16 27.91
N LYS A 144 11.14 -9.01 27.73
CA LYS A 144 11.45 -10.09 28.67
C LYS A 144 12.69 -9.71 29.49
N ASN A 145 12.58 -9.77 30.84
CA ASN A 145 13.68 -9.62 31.79
C ASN A 145 14.54 -8.35 31.58
N GLY A 146 13.88 -7.22 31.31
CA GLY A 146 14.58 -5.94 31.24
C GLY A 146 15.01 -5.47 32.63
N LYS A 147 16.27 -5.69 33.01
CA LYS A 147 16.82 -5.38 34.35
C LYS A 147 16.76 -3.90 34.72
N PHE A 148 16.59 -3.00 33.75
CA PHE A 148 16.61 -1.56 33.95
C PHE A 148 15.24 -0.89 33.89
N LEU A 149 14.15 -1.68 33.82
CA LEU A 149 12.79 -1.15 33.68
C LEU A 149 12.36 -0.28 34.87
N TYR A 150 12.86 -0.58 36.06
CA TYR A 150 12.52 0.16 37.29
C TYR A 150 13.35 1.42 37.51
N ASP A 151 14.56 1.48 36.91
CA ASP A 151 15.51 2.55 37.14
C ASP A 151 15.74 3.46 35.91
N ASN A 152 15.12 3.16 34.77
CA ASN A 152 15.49 3.84 33.53
C ASN A 152 14.33 4.63 32.89
N PRO A 153 14.29 5.95 33.05
CA PRO A 153 13.30 6.81 32.42
C PRO A 153 13.34 6.76 30.86
N TYR A 154 14.47 6.30 30.30
CA TYR A 154 14.69 6.27 28.85
C TYR A 154 13.91 5.19 28.13
N PHE A 155 13.40 4.18 28.83
CA PHE A 155 12.51 3.18 28.23
C PHE A 155 11.26 3.83 27.61
N TYR A 156 10.65 4.76 28.34
CA TYR A 156 9.47 5.47 27.87
C TYR A 156 9.75 6.38 26.68
N ASP A 157 10.96 6.95 26.60
CA ASP A 157 11.37 7.74 25.43
C ASP A 157 11.47 6.88 24.18
N ILE A 158 12.01 5.66 24.30
CA ILE A 158 12.07 4.71 23.19
C ILE A 158 10.68 4.19 22.80
N GLN A 159 9.82 3.89 23.76
CA GLN A 159 8.44 3.50 23.48
C GLN A 159 7.67 4.62 22.78
N SER A 160 7.87 5.85 23.21
CA SER A 160 7.26 7.02 22.55
C SER A 160 7.79 7.20 21.12
N LEU A 161 9.08 6.98 20.92
CA LEU A 161 9.70 7.01 19.59
C LEU A 161 9.13 5.90 18.69
N LEU A 162 9.08 4.66 19.16
CA LEU A 162 8.52 3.53 18.42
C LEU A 162 7.05 3.77 18.11
N ASN A 163 6.26 4.23 19.06
CA ASN A 163 4.86 4.56 18.86
C ASN A 163 4.67 5.59 17.75
N ARG A 164 5.47 6.66 17.76
CA ARG A 164 5.45 7.69 16.73
C ARG A 164 5.82 7.13 15.35
N VAL A 165 6.92 6.39 15.24
CA VAL A 165 7.43 5.86 13.97
C VAL A 165 6.47 4.80 13.38
N ILE A 166 5.94 3.89 14.22
CA ILE A 166 4.95 2.90 13.79
C ILE A 166 3.68 3.60 13.27
N TRP A 167 3.24 4.65 13.97
CA TRP A 167 2.09 5.42 13.52
C TRP A 167 2.35 6.17 12.20
N GLU A 168 3.49 6.82 12.05
CA GLU A 168 3.89 7.51 10.81
C GLU A 168 3.94 6.53 9.63
N MET A 169 4.48 5.33 9.84
CA MET A 169 4.51 4.27 8.83
C MET A 169 3.09 3.82 8.44
N TYR A 170 2.22 3.62 9.42
CA TYR A 170 0.82 3.28 9.20
C TYR A 170 0.09 4.36 8.38
N GLN A 171 0.24 5.64 8.78
CA GLN A 171 -0.36 6.76 8.03
C GLN A 171 0.14 6.81 6.59
N ARG A 172 1.45 6.62 6.39
CA ARG A 172 2.06 6.62 5.06
C ARG A 172 1.47 5.51 4.17
N ARG A 173 1.27 4.31 4.71
CA ARG A 173 0.62 3.21 3.98
C ARG A 173 -0.83 3.55 3.62
N CYS A 174 -1.62 4.00 4.59
CA CYS A 174 -3.00 4.43 4.34
C CYS A 174 -3.09 5.53 3.28
N TYR A 175 -2.18 6.51 3.31
CA TYR A 175 -2.12 7.57 2.31
C TYR A 175 -1.80 7.03 0.92
N ILE A 176 -0.82 6.14 0.79
CA ILE A 176 -0.46 5.51 -0.49
C ILE A 176 -1.64 4.70 -1.05
N GLU A 177 -2.32 3.92 -0.21
CA GLU A 177 -3.49 3.16 -0.64
C GLU A 177 -4.67 4.05 -1.05
N ALA A 178 -4.95 5.10 -0.27
CA ALA A 178 -5.99 6.05 -0.62
C ALA A 178 -5.69 6.74 -1.95
N ASN A 179 -4.45 7.16 -2.18
CA ASN A 179 -4.04 7.76 -3.45
C ASN A 179 -4.12 6.78 -4.62
N ARG A 180 -3.73 5.51 -4.41
CA ARG A 180 -3.89 4.47 -5.46
C ARG A 180 -5.36 4.25 -5.83
N LYS A 181 -6.26 4.24 -4.83
CA LYS A 181 -7.71 4.13 -5.07
C LYS A 181 -8.25 5.34 -5.81
N LEU A 182 -7.83 6.55 -5.39
CA LEU A 182 -8.23 7.78 -6.07
C LEU A 182 -7.71 7.82 -7.51
N ASP A 183 -6.44 7.47 -7.75
CA ASP A 183 -5.85 7.40 -9.10
C ASP A 183 -6.58 6.36 -9.97
N PHE A 184 -6.92 5.21 -9.40
CA PHE A 184 -7.72 4.18 -10.09
C PHE A 184 -9.10 4.71 -10.49
N LEU A 185 -9.83 5.34 -9.57
CA LEU A 185 -11.16 5.90 -9.83
C LEU A 185 -11.11 7.07 -10.83
N TYR A 186 -10.08 7.90 -10.73
CA TYR A 186 -9.89 9.05 -11.61
C TYR A 186 -9.53 8.65 -13.05
N LYS A 187 -8.77 7.57 -13.23
CA LYS A 187 -8.25 7.13 -14.54
C LYS A 187 -9.12 6.08 -15.23
N ARG A 188 -10.12 5.52 -14.55
CA ARG A 188 -10.97 4.47 -15.12
C ARG A 188 -12.34 4.99 -15.49
N ASP A 189 -12.89 4.43 -16.58
CA ASP A 189 -14.30 4.57 -16.92
C ASP A 189 -15.15 3.67 -16.03
N ALA A 190 -16.12 4.25 -15.35
CA ALA A 190 -16.92 3.55 -14.32
C ALA A 190 -17.78 2.42 -14.90
N LEU A 191 -18.18 2.51 -16.19
CA LEU A 191 -19.03 1.52 -16.84
C LEU A 191 -18.22 0.32 -17.35
N THR A 192 -17.11 0.59 -18.03
CA THR A 192 -16.36 -0.42 -18.79
C THR A 192 -15.10 -0.93 -18.08
N GLY A 193 -14.62 -0.21 -17.06
CA GLY A 193 -13.37 -0.53 -16.37
C GLY A 193 -12.09 -0.24 -17.18
N THR A 194 -12.21 0.16 -18.47
CA THR A 194 -11.07 0.64 -19.27
C THR A 194 -10.54 1.96 -18.70
N TYR A 195 -9.40 2.41 -19.18
CA TYR A 195 -9.00 3.79 -18.91
C TYR A 195 -9.98 4.77 -19.54
N ASN A 196 -10.18 5.92 -18.90
CA ASN A 196 -11.00 6.99 -19.48
C ASN A 196 -10.14 7.90 -20.39
N ARG A 197 -10.80 8.85 -21.04
CA ARG A 197 -10.15 9.81 -21.95
C ARG A 197 -9.07 10.65 -21.26
N MET A 198 -9.24 10.99 -19.98
CA MET A 198 -8.26 11.79 -19.23
C MET A 198 -6.97 10.99 -19.03
N ALA A 199 -7.09 9.72 -18.65
CA ALA A 199 -5.95 8.82 -18.51
C ALA A 199 -5.19 8.62 -19.83
N TYR A 200 -5.84 8.72 -20.99
CA TYR A 200 -5.15 8.65 -22.27
C TYR A 200 -4.06 9.71 -22.38
N PHE A 201 -4.36 10.97 -22.10
CA PHE A 201 -3.39 12.04 -22.22
C PHE A 201 -2.17 11.89 -21.29
N GLU A 202 -2.34 11.23 -20.15
CA GLU A 202 -1.25 10.97 -19.21
C GLU A 202 -0.45 9.71 -19.57
N LEU A 203 -1.14 8.62 -19.94
CA LEU A 203 -0.50 7.31 -20.13
C LEU A 203 0.04 7.09 -21.53
N ALA A 204 -0.59 7.67 -22.56
CA ALA A 204 -0.19 7.48 -23.96
C ALA A 204 1.27 7.91 -24.21
N GLU A 205 1.70 9.01 -23.58
CA GLU A 205 3.08 9.47 -23.71
C GLU A 205 4.07 8.52 -23.05
N THR A 206 3.68 7.95 -21.90
CA THR A 206 4.50 6.96 -21.20
C THR A 206 4.61 5.67 -22.00
N ILE A 207 3.50 5.16 -22.56
CA ILE A 207 3.48 3.97 -23.43
C ILE A 207 4.34 4.22 -24.66
N SER A 208 4.15 5.35 -25.35
CA SER A 208 4.92 5.74 -26.53
C SER A 208 6.43 5.82 -26.25
N ARG A 209 6.81 6.41 -25.13
CA ARG A 209 8.21 6.49 -24.70
C ARG A 209 8.81 5.12 -24.44
N ASN A 210 8.08 4.24 -23.77
CA ASN A 210 8.52 2.87 -23.50
C ASN A 210 8.71 2.09 -24.80
N CYS A 211 7.81 2.24 -25.78
CA CYS A 211 7.94 1.63 -27.09
C CYS A 211 9.24 2.07 -27.77
N ARG A 212 9.56 3.36 -27.74
CA ARG A 212 10.81 3.88 -28.31
C ARG A 212 12.06 3.35 -27.61
N ILE A 213 12.04 3.28 -26.28
CA ILE A 213 13.18 2.76 -25.48
C ILE A 213 13.42 1.27 -25.83
N LEU A 214 12.35 0.50 -26.00
CA LEU A 214 12.42 -0.92 -26.30
C LEU A 214 12.57 -1.21 -27.82
N ASN A 215 12.58 -0.17 -28.66
CA ASN A 215 12.59 -0.26 -30.12
C ASN A 215 11.42 -1.11 -30.68
N HIS A 216 10.24 -0.96 -30.07
CA HIS A 216 9.01 -1.61 -30.51
C HIS A 216 8.09 -0.60 -31.19
N ASP A 217 7.52 -0.96 -32.34
CA ASP A 217 6.43 -0.20 -32.93
C ASP A 217 5.19 -0.26 -32.04
N CYS A 218 4.33 0.76 -32.10
CA CYS A 218 3.09 0.79 -31.35
C CYS A 218 1.90 0.96 -32.27
N VAL A 219 0.93 0.06 -32.16
CA VAL A 219 -0.37 0.20 -32.84
C VAL A 219 -1.21 1.19 -32.05
N VAL A 220 -1.72 2.20 -32.77
CA VAL A 220 -2.81 3.07 -32.30
C VAL A 220 -4.06 2.62 -33.05
N ALA A 221 -5.05 2.11 -32.34
CA ALA A 221 -6.30 1.63 -32.91
C ALA A 221 -7.50 2.38 -32.31
N PHE A 222 -8.37 2.86 -33.19
CA PHE A 222 -9.63 3.51 -32.83
C PHE A 222 -10.80 2.56 -33.14
N PHE A 223 -11.73 2.42 -32.20
CA PHE A 223 -12.87 1.52 -32.26
C PHE A 223 -14.16 2.30 -32.05
N ASP A 224 -15.20 1.97 -32.81
CA ASP A 224 -16.54 2.55 -32.68
C ASP A 224 -17.58 1.42 -32.85
N CYS A 225 -18.53 1.31 -31.93
CA CYS A 225 -19.57 0.28 -31.97
C CYS A 225 -20.58 0.60 -33.07
N ASP A 226 -20.73 -0.33 -34.05
CA ASP A 226 -21.64 -0.12 -35.16
C ASP A 226 -23.10 -0.15 -34.68
N ASN A 227 -23.89 0.82 -35.12
CA ASN A 227 -25.32 0.98 -34.82
C ASN A 227 -25.67 1.07 -33.34
N PHE A 228 -24.74 1.55 -32.47
CA PHE A 228 -24.95 1.61 -31.04
C PHE A 228 -26.20 2.39 -30.63
N LYS A 229 -26.48 3.51 -31.33
CA LYS A 229 -27.71 4.28 -31.07
C LYS A 229 -28.97 3.43 -31.34
N THR A 230 -29.01 2.69 -32.44
CA THR A 230 -30.16 1.80 -32.79
C THR A 230 -30.34 0.74 -31.70
N ILE A 231 -29.24 0.16 -31.20
CA ILE A 231 -29.30 -0.82 -30.11
C ILE A 231 -29.93 -0.22 -28.88
N ASN A 232 -29.53 0.98 -28.49
CA ASN A 232 -30.11 1.70 -27.34
C ASN A 232 -31.61 2.00 -27.57
N ASP A 233 -31.97 2.45 -28.75
CA ASP A 233 -33.35 2.84 -29.07
C ASP A 233 -34.29 1.63 -29.13
N GLU A 234 -33.82 0.47 -29.61
CA GLU A 234 -34.62 -0.76 -29.77
C GLU A 234 -34.59 -1.71 -28.56
N GLN A 235 -33.44 -1.83 -27.89
CA GLN A 235 -33.20 -2.82 -26.83
C GLN A 235 -32.99 -2.18 -25.45
N GLY A 236 -32.96 -0.86 -25.37
CA GLY A 236 -32.79 -0.10 -24.13
C GLY A 236 -31.32 0.14 -23.75
N HIS A 237 -31.12 1.14 -22.90
CA HIS A 237 -29.79 1.55 -22.46
C HIS A 237 -29.04 0.47 -21.68
N ASP A 238 -29.73 -0.39 -20.92
CA ASP A 238 -29.10 -1.50 -20.19
C ASP A 238 -28.38 -2.47 -21.12
N LYS A 239 -28.96 -2.73 -22.32
CA LYS A 239 -28.34 -3.56 -23.34
C LYS A 239 -27.14 -2.89 -23.98
N GLY A 240 -27.21 -1.59 -24.23
CA GLY A 240 -26.08 -0.81 -24.71
C GLY A 240 -24.93 -0.83 -23.69
N ASP A 241 -25.23 -0.65 -22.41
CA ASP A 241 -24.26 -0.72 -21.32
C ASP A 241 -23.59 -2.11 -21.21
N GLU A 242 -24.34 -3.20 -21.41
CA GLU A 242 -23.80 -4.56 -21.46
C GLU A 242 -22.77 -4.71 -22.59
N ILE A 243 -23.11 -4.21 -23.79
CA ILE A 243 -22.22 -4.24 -24.96
C ILE A 243 -20.95 -3.44 -24.69
N LEU A 244 -21.06 -2.23 -24.15
CA LEU A 244 -19.90 -1.42 -23.81
C LEU A 244 -18.99 -2.10 -22.79
N ARG A 245 -19.54 -2.77 -21.78
CA ARG A 245 -18.75 -3.57 -20.81
C ARG A 245 -18.00 -4.70 -21.50
N LYS A 246 -18.65 -5.41 -22.43
CA LYS A 246 -18.02 -6.48 -23.21
C LYS A 246 -16.89 -5.96 -24.09
N ILE A 247 -17.11 -4.86 -24.82
CA ILE A 247 -16.06 -4.19 -25.60
C ILE A 247 -14.88 -3.82 -24.70
N GLY A 248 -15.15 -3.17 -23.60
CA GLY A 248 -14.12 -2.77 -22.63
C GLY A 248 -13.31 -3.94 -22.09
N ALA A 249 -13.96 -5.05 -21.77
CA ALA A 249 -13.31 -6.27 -21.30
C ALA A 249 -12.40 -6.90 -22.39
N ILE A 250 -12.90 -7.04 -23.62
CA ILE A 250 -12.14 -7.60 -24.75
C ILE A 250 -10.89 -6.76 -25.02
N LEU A 251 -11.04 -5.43 -25.09
CA LEU A 251 -9.93 -4.53 -25.36
C LEU A 251 -8.91 -4.49 -24.20
N SER A 252 -9.39 -4.50 -22.95
CA SER A 252 -8.50 -4.54 -21.78
C SER A 252 -7.69 -5.82 -21.70
N ASP A 253 -8.31 -6.98 -21.96
CA ASP A 253 -7.61 -8.26 -22.01
C ASP A 253 -6.54 -8.30 -23.10
N THR A 254 -6.84 -7.70 -24.26
CA THR A 254 -5.87 -7.62 -25.36
C THR A 254 -4.65 -6.81 -24.96
N CYS A 255 -4.83 -5.75 -24.18
CA CYS A 255 -3.77 -4.82 -23.74
C CYS A 255 -3.04 -5.26 -22.46
N SER A 256 -3.43 -6.37 -21.82
CA SER A 256 -3.32 -6.72 -20.40
C SER A 256 -1.99 -6.46 -19.69
N ARG A 257 -0.86 -6.25 -20.35
CA ARG A 257 0.44 -6.03 -19.66
C ARG A 257 1.31 -4.90 -20.20
N LYS A 258 1.09 -4.42 -21.42
CA LYS A 258 2.05 -3.53 -22.09
C LYS A 258 1.42 -2.32 -22.74
N GLY A 259 0.15 -2.39 -23.05
CA GLY A 259 -0.61 -1.34 -23.71
C GLY A 259 -1.66 -0.71 -22.82
N GLY A 260 -2.59 0.00 -23.44
CA GLY A 260 -3.74 0.60 -22.76
C GLY A 260 -4.98 0.59 -23.64
N ALA A 261 -6.13 0.24 -23.05
CA ALA A 261 -7.44 0.40 -23.64
C ALA A 261 -8.15 1.57 -22.95
N PHE A 262 -8.67 2.50 -23.74
CA PHE A 262 -9.23 3.77 -23.29
C PHE A 262 -10.64 3.96 -23.87
N ARG A 263 -11.61 4.37 -23.07
CA ARG A 263 -12.91 4.84 -23.55
C ARG A 263 -12.86 6.35 -23.73
N PHE A 264 -13.06 6.82 -24.97
CA PHE A 264 -12.99 8.23 -25.32
C PHE A 264 -14.30 8.97 -25.11
N GLY A 265 -15.43 8.28 -25.30
CA GLY A 265 -16.77 8.81 -25.10
C GLY A 265 -17.81 7.83 -25.64
N GLY A 266 -19.05 7.92 -25.26
CA GLY A 266 -20.13 7.10 -25.80
C GLY A 266 -19.73 5.63 -26.07
N ASP A 267 -19.61 5.32 -27.33
CA ASP A 267 -19.25 4.01 -27.89
C ASP A 267 -17.86 3.97 -28.54
N GLU A 268 -17.03 5.00 -28.30
CA GLU A 268 -15.70 5.15 -28.88
C GLU A 268 -14.61 4.66 -27.91
N PHE A 269 -13.70 3.81 -28.42
CA PHE A 269 -12.56 3.29 -27.68
C PHE A 269 -11.27 3.48 -28.47
N VAL A 270 -10.17 3.63 -27.74
CA VAL A 270 -8.81 3.71 -28.26
C VAL A 270 -7.94 2.67 -27.61
N VAL A 271 -7.08 2.05 -28.39
CA VAL A 271 -6.08 1.10 -27.90
C VAL A 271 -4.70 1.57 -28.34
N LEU A 272 -3.77 1.55 -27.40
CA LEU A 272 -2.33 1.66 -27.66
C LEU A 272 -1.70 0.31 -27.33
N TYR A 273 -1.12 -0.33 -28.32
CA TYR A 273 -0.54 -1.66 -28.17
C TYR A 273 0.88 -1.73 -28.72
N PRO A 274 1.91 -1.93 -27.87
CA PRO A 274 3.28 -2.18 -28.30
C PRO A 274 3.37 -3.51 -29.05
N LEU A 275 3.95 -3.50 -30.27
CA LEU A 275 4.20 -4.71 -31.07
C LEU A 275 5.47 -5.40 -30.59
N GLU A 276 5.40 -6.68 -30.26
CA GLU A 276 6.58 -7.52 -30.04
C GLU A 276 7.08 -8.12 -31.37
N ASP A 277 8.30 -8.65 -31.36
CA ASP A 277 9.04 -9.08 -32.55
C ASP A 277 8.25 -10.00 -33.48
N ASP A 278 7.36 -10.84 -32.94
CA ASP A 278 6.53 -11.79 -33.71
C ASP A 278 5.07 -11.33 -33.93
N GLU A 279 4.70 -10.12 -33.49
CA GLU A 279 3.34 -9.59 -33.59
C GLU A 279 3.21 -8.61 -34.75
N THR A 280 2.06 -8.69 -35.43
CA THR A 280 1.69 -7.72 -36.45
C THR A 280 0.34 -7.09 -36.10
N THR A 281 0.11 -5.87 -36.59
CA THR A 281 -1.17 -5.19 -36.44
C THR A 281 -2.33 -6.09 -36.85
N GLU A 282 -2.19 -6.81 -37.95
CA GLU A 282 -3.23 -7.72 -38.48
C GLU A 282 -3.53 -8.86 -37.51
N LYS A 283 -2.50 -9.49 -36.92
CA LYS A 283 -2.72 -10.57 -35.94
C LYS A 283 -3.50 -10.09 -34.73
N ILE A 284 -3.19 -8.88 -34.24
CA ILE A 284 -3.87 -8.31 -33.09
C ILE A 284 -5.30 -7.95 -33.41
N ILE A 285 -5.53 -7.27 -34.55
CA ILE A 285 -6.87 -6.87 -34.97
C ILE A 285 -7.73 -8.08 -35.26
N ASN A 286 -7.21 -9.14 -35.93
CA ASN A 286 -7.93 -10.38 -36.15
C ASN A 286 -8.32 -11.09 -34.83
N ARG A 287 -7.41 -11.09 -33.84
CA ARG A 287 -7.69 -11.64 -32.50
C ARG A 287 -8.83 -10.90 -31.82
N VAL A 288 -8.84 -9.58 -31.91
CA VAL A 288 -9.89 -8.72 -31.34
C VAL A 288 -11.21 -8.92 -32.08
N ASN A 289 -11.20 -8.92 -33.43
CA ASN A 289 -12.38 -9.13 -34.23
C ASN A 289 -13.05 -10.48 -33.95
N ASN A 290 -12.29 -11.57 -33.90
CA ASN A 290 -12.82 -12.89 -33.57
C ASN A 290 -13.57 -12.89 -32.23
N ARG A 291 -13.03 -12.20 -31.20
CA ARG A 291 -13.69 -12.07 -29.91
C ARG A 291 -14.97 -11.22 -29.98
N PHE A 292 -15.00 -10.18 -30.80
CA PHE A 292 -16.22 -9.42 -31.04
C PHE A 292 -17.27 -10.24 -31.78
N ASP A 293 -16.86 -11.02 -32.78
CA ASP A 293 -17.74 -11.90 -33.52
C ASP A 293 -18.35 -13.00 -32.63
N ASP A 294 -17.56 -13.59 -31.74
CA ASP A 294 -18.01 -14.58 -30.74
C ASP A 294 -19.09 -14.01 -29.81
N GLU A 295 -19.03 -12.70 -29.50
CA GLU A 295 -20.02 -12.00 -28.68
C GLU A 295 -21.14 -11.34 -29.48
N GLY A 296 -21.14 -11.49 -30.84
CA GLY A 296 -22.11 -10.88 -31.73
C GLY A 296 -22.05 -9.36 -31.79
N ILE A 297 -20.89 -8.76 -31.50
CA ILE A 297 -20.68 -7.30 -31.43
C ILE A 297 -20.02 -6.85 -32.73
N GLN A 298 -20.63 -5.88 -33.43
CA GLN A 298 -20.06 -5.28 -34.63
C GLN A 298 -19.33 -3.98 -34.26
N VAL A 299 -18.07 -3.85 -34.67
CA VAL A 299 -17.21 -2.71 -34.36
C VAL A 299 -16.46 -2.27 -35.61
N SER A 300 -16.47 -0.97 -35.89
CA SER A 300 -15.63 -0.39 -36.94
C SER A 300 -14.27 -0.01 -36.33
N ILE A 301 -13.18 -0.41 -37.00
CA ILE A 301 -11.82 -0.29 -36.52
C ILE A 301 -10.97 0.49 -37.51
N GLY A 302 -10.20 1.47 -37.01
CA GLY A 302 -9.15 2.12 -37.77
C GLY A 302 -7.83 2.03 -37.04
N THR A 303 -6.74 1.80 -37.76
CA THR A 303 -5.42 1.61 -37.18
C THR A 303 -4.37 2.47 -37.84
N CYS A 304 -3.38 2.87 -37.07
CA CYS A 304 -2.11 3.37 -37.59
C CYS A 304 -0.95 2.86 -36.74
N ILE A 305 0.25 2.87 -37.33
CA ILE A 305 1.46 2.43 -36.65
C ILE A 305 2.30 3.65 -36.28
N MET A 306 2.65 3.74 -35.01
CA MET A 306 3.64 4.65 -34.51
C MET A 306 4.98 3.91 -34.45
N ALA A 307 5.87 4.19 -35.42
CA ALA A 307 7.17 3.55 -35.51
C ALA A 307 8.07 3.93 -34.34
N ALA A 308 8.86 2.97 -33.87
CA ALA A 308 9.88 3.19 -32.84
C ALA A 308 10.99 4.11 -33.31
N ASP A 309 11.42 3.99 -34.59
CA ASP A 309 12.45 4.82 -35.18
C ASP A 309 11.90 6.21 -35.55
N THR A 310 12.47 7.24 -34.92
CA THR A 310 12.07 8.64 -35.05
C THR A 310 12.99 9.45 -35.97
N SER A 311 13.77 8.81 -36.85
CA SER A 311 14.69 9.51 -37.77
C SER A 311 14.00 10.45 -38.75
N ASN A 312 12.68 10.39 -38.91
CA ASN A 312 11.84 11.30 -39.68
C ASN A 312 10.83 12.04 -38.81
N LYS A 313 10.60 13.34 -39.10
CA LYS A 313 9.70 14.30 -38.43
C LYS A 313 8.63 13.63 -37.51
N GLN A 314 8.87 13.73 -36.22
CA GLN A 314 8.05 13.16 -35.21
C GLN A 314 6.63 13.73 -35.28
N LYS A 315 5.63 12.89 -35.62
CA LYS A 315 4.22 13.24 -35.47
C LYS A 315 3.87 13.25 -33.99
N SER A 316 2.95 14.11 -33.59
CA SER A 316 2.42 14.10 -32.22
C SER A 316 1.54 12.87 -31.98
N LEU A 317 1.34 12.49 -30.72
CA LEU A 317 0.37 11.45 -30.36
C LEU A 317 -1.03 11.77 -30.88
N GLN A 318 -1.38 13.06 -30.90
CA GLN A 318 -2.67 13.53 -31.45
C GLN A 318 -2.77 13.27 -32.96
N ASP A 319 -1.68 13.41 -33.70
CA ASP A 319 -1.68 13.11 -35.15
C ASP A 319 -1.93 11.64 -35.40
N TYR A 320 -1.30 10.74 -34.62
CA TYR A 320 -1.56 9.29 -34.72
C TYR A 320 -3.00 8.94 -34.35
N LEU A 321 -3.54 9.57 -33.32
CA LEU A 321 -4.93 9.38 -32.92
C LEU A 321 -5.88 9.79 -34.06
N ASN A 322 -5.67 10.98 -34.63
CA ASN A 322 -6.47 11.47 -35.75
C ASN A 322 -6.37 10.58 -37.00
N MET A 323 -5.19 10.00 -37.28
CA MET A 323 -5.01 9.05 -38.38
C MET A 323 -5.81 7.76 -38.15
N ALA A 324 -5.79 7.23 -36.93
CA ALA A 324 -6.57 6.02 -36.59
C ALA A 324 -8.07 6.29 -36.66
N ASP A 325 -8.54 7.45 -36.18
CA ASP A 325 -9.92 7.89 -36.26
C ASP A 325 -10.39 8.03 -37.71
N GLN A 326 -9.63 8.71 -38.57
CA GLN A 326 -9.93 8.81 -39.99
C GLN A 326 -10.07 7.43 -40.67
N ALA A 327 -9.12 6.52 -40.38
CA ALA A 327 -9.16 5.16 -40.91
C ALA A 327 -10.41 4.39 -40.42
N MET A 328 -10.84 4.59 -39.18
CA MET A 328 -12.05 4.01 -38.63
C MET A 328 -13.29 4.54 -39.36
N HIS A 329 -13.41 5.86 -39.56
CA HIS A 329 -14.50 6.45 -40.29
C HIS A 329 -14.58 5.98 -41.73
N GLU A 330 -13.45 5.82 -42.41
CA GLU A 330 -13.42 5.22 -43.78
C GLU A 330 -13.93 3.78 -43.79
N ASN A 331 -13.53 2.98 -42.80
CA ASN A 331 -13.98 1.60 -42.64
C ASN A 331 -15.50 1.55 -42.36
N LYS A 332 -16.02 2.38 -41.49
CA LYS A 332 -17.44 2.52 -41.19
C LYS A 332 -18.26 2.89 -42.42
N ARG A 333 -17.76 3.79 -43.28
CA ARG A 333 -18.39 4.16 -44.54
C ARG A 333 -18.42 3.00 -45.53
N LYS A 334 -17.34 2.26 -45.68
CA LYS A 334 -17.25 1.08 -46.57
C LYS A 334 -18.28 -0.01 -46.14
N LYS A 335 -18.36 -0.29 -44.83
CA LYS A 335 -19.35 -1.24 -44.30
C LYS A 335 -20.80 -0.83 -44.62
N ARG A 336 -21.13 0.45 -44.42
CA ARG A 336 -22.47 0.98 -44.74
C ARG A 336 -22.82 0.86 -46.22
N MET A 337 -21.87 1.08 -47.15
CA MET A 337 -22.08 0.92 -48.57
C MET A 337 -22.31 -0.56 -48.97
N LEU A 338 -21.63 -1.49 -48.31
CA LEU A 338 -21.80 -2.92 -48.54
C LEU A 338 -23.14 -3.47 -48.03
N HIS A 339 -23.67 -2.92 -46.94
CA HIS A 339 -24.93 -3.35 -46.30
C HIS A 339 -26.13 -2.53 -46.75
N GLY A 340 -25.95 -1.36 -47.38
CA GLY A 340 -27.02 -0.49 -47.94
C GLY A 340 -27.34 -0.74 -49.42
N SER A 341 -26.82 -1.80 -50.02
CA SER A 341 -27.11 -2.21 -51.41
C SER A 341 -28.08 -3.41 -51.50
N VAL A 342 -28.96 -3.55 -50.49
CA VAL A 342 -30.10 -4.52 -50.55
C VAL A 342 -31.40 -3.75 -50.44
#